data_ba6169549dac4f762419dd518ae57233
#
_entry.id   ba6169549dac4f762419dd518ae57233
#
_cell.length_a   1.000
_cell.length_b   1.000
_cell.length_c   1.000
_cell.angle_alpha   90.00
_cell.angle_beta   90.00
_cell.angle_gamma   90.00
#
_symmetry.space_group_name_H-M   'P 1'
#
loop_
_entity.id
_entity.type
_entity.pdbx_description
1 polymer ?
#
loop_
_entity_poly.entity_id
_entity_poly.type
_entity_poly.pdbx_seq_one_letter_code
_entity_poly.pdbx_strand_id
1 'polypeptide(L)'
;MLGNEIVNQHAKEAAQKPDDAQNPQNRYIRLAAAAERRFRQEAKIEWERAWASEKTGRPTRRLMETPSGKTLEYWSGIRKETASVLMQLRTGRIGLNAYLARINRRETARCDCDLGNQTVTHVLLECPLHQEGRDEMRNTLSEQGIMLRHEESLTRLEARTIVAKYMIRTGLLGQFQGLGPITLGAEEIEKQ
;
A
#
# COMPACT_ATOMS: atom_id res chain seq x y z
N MET A 1 41.07 -22.79 -1.62
CA MET A 1 39.67 -22.36 -1.79
C MET A 1 38.66 -23.48 -1.50
N LEU A 2 38.92 -24.75 -1.76
CA LEU A 2 38.00 -25.89 -1.49
C LEU A 2 37.58 -26.05 -0.03
N GLY A 3 38.40 -25.67 0.96
CA GLY A 3 38.08 -25.84 2.37
C GLY A 3 36.91 -24.98 2.88
N ASN A 4 36.79 -23.75 2.40
CA ASN A 4 35.71 -22.84 2.80
C ASN A 4 34.35 -23.23 2.21
N GLU A 5 34.30 -23.80 1.02
CA GLU A 5 33.07 -24.28 0.40
C GLU A 5 32.51 -25.50 1.12
N ILE A 6 33.38 -26.45 1.49
CA ILE A 6 32.99 -27.65 2.25
C ILE A 6 32.42 -27.25 3.64
N VAL A 7 33.08 -26.35 4.34
CA VAL A 7 32.60 -25.85 5.65
C VAL A 7 31.27 -25.12 5.52
N ASN A 8 31.09 -24.29 4.50
CA ASN A 8 29.86 -23.61 4.22
C ASN A 8 28.70 -24.56 3.87
N GLN A 9 29.03 -25.63 3.14
CA GLN A 9 28.04 -26.65 2.78
C GLN A 9 27.58 -27.45 4.00
N HIS A 10 28.53 -27.90 4.83
CA HIS A 10 28.18 -28.59 6.10
C HIS A 10 27.41 -27.68 7.07
N ALA A 11 27.72 -26.39 7.13
CA ALA A 11 26.98 -25.45 7.94
C ALA A 11 25.55 -25.25 7.41
N LYS A 12 25.34 -25.22 6.10
CA LYS A 12 24.02 -25.16 5.48
C LYS A 12 23.20 -26.43 5.73
N GLU A 13 23.82 -27.59 5.57
CA GLU A 13 23.19 -28.89 5.81
C GLU A 13 22.79 -29.05 7.29
N ALA A 14 23.67 -28.66 8.22
CA ALA A 14 23.37 -28.68 9.65
C ALA A 14 22.23 -27.72 10.02
N ALA A 15 22.15 -26.55 9.37
CA ALA A 15 21.07 -25.57 9.59
C ALA A 15 19.72 -26.03 9.03
N GLN A 16 19.71 -26.95 8.08
CA GLN A 16 18.49 -27.50 7.44
C GLN A 16 17.95 -28.76 8.12
N LYS A 17 18.77 -29.45 8.94
CA LYS A 17 18.31 -30.67 9.63
C LYS A 17 17.21 -30.33 10.61
N PRO A 18 16.08 -31.08 10.57
CA PRO A 18 15.04 -30.93 11.57
C PRO A 18 15.60 -31.26 12.96
N ASP A 19 15.09 -30.56 13.97
CA ASP A 19 15.44 -30.79 15.36
C ASP A 19 14.89 -32.16 15.77
N ASP A 20 15.75 -33.13 15.87
CA ASP A 20 15.38 -34.43 16.40
C ASP A 20 15.32 -34.31 17.94
N ALA A 21 14.22 -33.73 18.41
CA ALA A 21 13.96 -33.47 19.83
C ALA A 21 13.90 -34.76 20.68
N GLN A 22 13.89 -35.92 20.03
CA GLN A 22 13.81 -37.22 20.70
C GLN A 22 15.16 -37.88 20.95
N ASN A 23 16.27 -37.31 20.40
CA ASN A 23 17.60 -37.84 20.64
C ASN A 23 18.42 -36.91 21.56
N PRO A 24 18.57 -37.24 22.86
CA PRO A 24 19.31 -36.40 23.81
C PRO A 24 20.79 -36.26 23.50
N GLN A 25 21.35 -37.05 22.59
CA GLN A 25 22.76 -36.94 22.16
C GLN A 25 22.96 -35.98 21.01
N ASN A 26 21.89 -35.55 20.34
CA ASN A 26 21.92 -34.59 19.22
C ASN A 26 21.53 -33.19 19.70
N ARG A 27 22.27 -32.61 20.64
CA ARG A 27 22.16 -31.19 20.95
C ARG A 27 22.76 -30.37 19.79
N TYR A 28 21.92 -30.03 18.82
CA TYR A 28 22.30 -29.06 17.80
C TYR A 28 22.36 -27.66 18.42
N ILE A 29 23.56 -27.08 18.44
CA ILE A 29 23.71 -25.65 18.72
C ILE A 29 23.20 -24.92 17.47
N ARG A 30 22.00 -24.38 17.54
CA ARG A 30 21.47 -23.55 16.47
C ARG A 30 22.25 -22.24 16.46
N LEU A 31 22.88 -21.93 15.33
CA LEU A 31 23.49 -20.63 15.12
C LEU A 31 22.40 -19.55 15.24
N ALA A 32 22.71 -18.44 15.91
CA ALA A 32 21.78 -17.32 16.11
C ALA A 32 21.11 -16.88 14.82
N ALA A 33 21.87 -16.84 13.70
CA ALA A 33 21.34 -16.50 12.38
C ALA A 33 20.31 -17.51 11.82
N ALA A 34 20.43 -18.79 12.17
CA ALA A 34 19.45 -19.82 11.77
C ALA A 34 18.18 -19.72 12.60
N ALA A 35 18.32 -19.49 13.90
CA ALA A 35 17.18 -19.24 14.79
C ALA A 35 16.41 -17.97 14.37
N GLU A 36 17.13 -16.90 14.08
CA GLU A 36 16.53 -15.63 13.63
C GLU A 36 15.76 -15.79 12.31
N ARG A 37 16.29 -16.52 11.33
CA ARG A 37 15.57 -16.83 10.09
C ARG A 37 14.29 -17.61 10.35
N ARG A 38 14.33 -18.60 11.23
CA ARG A 38 13.16 -19.40 11.59
C ARG A 38 12.09 -18.54 12.25
N PHE A 39 12.46 -17.72 13.24
CA PHE A 39 11.53 -16.80 13.89
C PHE A 39 10.88 -15.83 12.90
N ARG A 40 11.67 -15.25 11.98
CA ARG A 40 11.13 -14.37 10.94
C ARG A 40 10.14 -15.10 10.03
N GLN A 41 10.41 -16.35 9.70
CA GLN A 41 9.53 -17.15 8.85
C GLN A 41 8.24 -17.52 9.58
N GLU A 42 8.33 -17.97 10.82
CA GLU A 42 7.17 -18.30 11.67
C GLU A 42 6.30 -17.06 11.90
N ALA A 43 6.90 -15.94 12.26
CA ALA A 43 6.21 -14.66 12.44
C ALA A 43 5.51 -14.19 11.14
N LYS A 44 6.15 -14.39 9.99
CA LYS A 44 5.54 -14.08 8.70
C LYS A 44 4.30 -14.93 8.43
N ILE A 45 4.39 -16.24 8.64
CA ILE A 45 3.25 -17.17 8.44
C ILE A 45 2.09 -16.80 9.37
N GLU A 46 2.38 -16.50 10.63
CA GLU A 46 1.36 -16.08 11.60
C GLU A 46 0.73 -14.75 11.21
N TRP A 47 1.53 -13.78 10.79
CA TRP A 47 1.04 -12.50 10.30
C TRP A 47 0.15 -12.66 9.06
N GLU A 48 0.53 -13.50 8.09
CA GLU A 48 -0.29 -13.78 6.90
C GLU A 48 -1.63 -14.44 7.28
N ARG A 49 -1.63 -15.36 8.24
CA ARG A 49 -2.87 -15.96 8.77
C ARG A 49 -3.77 -14.93 9.46
N ALA A 50 -3.20 -14.12 10.34
CA ALA A 50 -3.92 -13.05 11.02
C ALA A 50 -4.48 -12.04 10.01
N TRP A 51 -3.68 -11.65 9.01
CA TRP A 51 -4.11 -10.77 7.94
C TRP A 51 -5.30 -11.33 7.15
N ALA A 52 -5.29 -12.60 6.80
CA ALA A 52 -6.36 -13.25 6.05
C ALA A 52 -7.67 -13.36 6.85
N SER A 53 -7.58 -13.59 8.16
CA SER A 53 -8.74 -13.80 9.04
C SER A 53 -9.33 -12.51 9.63
N GLU A 54 -8.59 -11.40 9.62
CA GLU A 54 -8.96 -10.15 10.26
C GLU A 54 -10.20 -9.51 9.61
N LYS A 55 -11.12 -9.00 10.42
CA LYS A 55 -12.39 -8.39 9.96
C LYS A 55 -12.28 -6.89 9.73
N THR A 56 -11.26 -6.24 10.28
CA THR A 56 -11.01 -4.80 10.15
C THR A 56 -10.14 -4.48 8.93
N GLY A 57 -9.99 -3.22 8.57
CA GLY A 57 -9.10 -2.77 7.48
C GLY A 57 -9.47 -3.27 6.08
N ARG A 58 -10.73 -3.59 5.82
CA ARG A 58 -11.22 -4.12 4.52
C ARG A 58 -10.75 -3.34 3.29
N PRO A 59 -10.78 -2.00 3.26
CA PRO A 59 -10.32 -1.26 2.09
C PRO A 59 -8.85 -1.53 1.76
N THR A 60 -7.98 -1.54 2.77
CA THR A 60 -6.55 -1.82 2.60
C THR A 60 -6.30 -3.24 2.13
N ARG A 61 -7.04 -4.23 2.65
CA ARG A 61 -6.89 -5.64 2.26
C ARG A 61 -7.34 -5.95 0.85
N ARG A 62 -8.31 -5.22 0.31
CA ARG A 62 -8.67 -5.30 -1.12
C ARG A 62 -7.54 -4.89 -2.05
N LEU A 63 -6.68 -3.96 -1.57
CA LEU A 63 -5.55 -3.44 -2.32
C LEU A 63 -4.25 -4.23 -2.08
N MET A 64 -4.25 -5.13 -1.09
CA MET A 64 -3.05 -5.84 -0.63
C MET A 64 -3.46 -7.24 -0.15
N GLU A 65 -3.25 -8.24 -0.99
CA GLU A 65 -3.62 -9.64 -0.64
C GLU A 65 -2.81 -10.16 0.54
N THR A 66 -1.52 -9.86 0.55
CA THR A 66 -0.59 -10.27 1.62
C THR A 66 0.28 -9.13 2.08
N PRO A 67 0.56 -9.02 3.39
CA PRO A 67 1.53 -8.05 3.89
C PRO A 67 2.93 -8.39 3.37
N SER A 68 3.64 -7.39 2.85
CA SER A 68 4.96 -7.56 2.27
C SER A 68 5.84 -6.33 2.49
N GLY A 69 7.15 -6.54 2.66
CA GLY A 69 8.13 -5.45 2.70
C GLY A 69 8.16 -4.62 1.40
N LYS A 70 7.75 -5.20 0.27
CA LYS A 70 7.59 -4.48 -1.00
C LYS A 70 6.56 -3.34 -0.93
N THR A 71 5.66 -3.39 0.05
CA THR A 71 4.71 -2.31 0.28
C THR A 71 5.40 -0.98 0.58
N LEU A 72 6.62 -1.02 1.13
CA LEU A 72 7.41 0.18 1.41
C LEU A 72 7.84 0.90 0.14
N GLU A 73 8.07 0.18 -0.96
CA GLU A 73 8.41 0.75 -2.27
C GLU A 73 7.31 1.69 -2.77
N TYR A 74 6.04 1.35 -2.48
CA TYR A 74 4.91 2.19 -2.84
C TYR A 74 4.97 3.59 -2.19
N TRP A 75 5.61 3.73 -1.05
CA TRP A 75 5.71 4.97 -0.29
C TRP A 75 7.05 5.69 -0.48
N SER A 76 8.01 5.03 -1.13
CA SER A 76 9.34 5.59 -1.36
C SER A 76 9.33 6.69 -2.42
N GLY A 77 10.09 7.76 -2.20
CA GLY A 77 10.30 8.83 -3.17
C GLY A 77 9.07 9.70 -3.49
N ILE A 78 8.03 9.68 -2.66
CA ILE A 78 6.86 10.56 -2.83
C ILE A 78 6.81 11.60 -1.71
N ARG A 79 6.26 12.76 -2.02
CA ARG A 79 6.06 13.85 -1.06
C ARG A 79 5.05 13.46 0.02
N LYS A 80 5.17 14.09 1.18
CA LYS A 80 4.28 13.85 2.33
C LYS A 80 2.81 14.07 1.98
N GLU A 81 2.50 15.10 1.21
CA GLU A 81 1.13 15.42 0.77
C GLU A 81 0.55 14.32 -0.10
N THR A 82 1.33 13.85 -1.08
CA THR A 82 0.97 12.73 -1.95
C THR A 82 0.74 11.45 -1.13
N ALA A 83 1.68 11.12 -0.22
CA ALA A 83 1.55 9.98 0.66
C ALA A 83 0.29 10.07 1.55
N SER A 84 0.01 11.25 2.09
CA SER A 84 -1.17 11.50 2.94
C SER A 84 -2.47 11.27 2.17
N VAL A 85 -2.60 11.81 0.96
CA VAL A 85 -3.78 11.60 0.10
C VAL A 85 -3.95 10.13 -0.25
N LEU A 86 -2.88 9.46 -0.69
CA LEU A 86 -2.93 8.04 -1.04
C LEU A 86 -3.30 7.16 0.16
N MET A 87 -2.78 7.46 1.35
CA MET A 87 -3.15 6.74 2.57
C MET A 87 -4.64 6.89 2.87
N GLN A 88 -5.19 8.08 2.74
CA GLN A 88 -6.60 8.34 2.94
C GLN A 88 -7.47 7.61 1.90
N LEU A 89 -7.09 7.64 0.62
CA LEU A 89 -7.77 6.91 -0.46
C LEU A 89 -7.77 5.40 -0.22
N ARG A 90 -6.60 4.82 0.10
CA ARG A 90 -6.42 3.37 0.31
C ARG A 90 -7.12 2.83 1.55
N THR A 91 -7.23 3.64 2.58
CA THR A 91 -7.91 3.24 3.83
C THR A 91 -9.40 3.56 3.82
N GLY A 92 -9.85 4.40 2.89
CA GLY A 92 -11.22 4.94 2.89
C GLY A 92 -11.51 5.89 4.05
N ARG A 93 -10.48 6.28 4.82
CA ARG A 93 -10.57 7.29 5.89
C ARG A 93 -10.18 8.65 5.34
N ILE A 94 -11.05 9.23 4.55
CA ILE A 94 -10.81 10.43 3.77
C ILE A 94 -11.94 11.43 3.99
N GLY A 95 -11.67 12.73 3.91
CA GLY A 95 -12.62 13.81 4.15
C GLY A 95 -13.74 13.93 3.13
N LEU A 96 -14.25 12.81 2.61
CA LEU A 96 -15.41 12.73 1.72
C LEU A 96 -16.69 12.49 2.52
N ASN A 97 -17.85 12.96 2.01
CA ASN A 97 -19.13 12.91 2.70
C ASN A 97 -19.49 11.51 3.21
N ALA A 98 -19.21 10.46 2.44
CA ALA A 98 -19.49 9.07 2.84
C ALA A 98 -18.74 8.66 4.12
N TYR A 99 -17.47 9.05 4.26
CA TYR A 99 -16.71 8.78 5.47
C TYR A 99 -17.15 9.70 6.62
N LEU A 100 -17.33 11.00 6.34
CA LEU A 100 -17.71 11.99 7.34
C LEU A 100 -19.08 11.69 7.94
N ALA A 101 -20.05 11.27 7.14
CA ALA A 101 -21.36 10.83 7.62
C ALA A 101 -21.26 9.58 8.51
N ARG A 102 -20.41 8.61 8.14
CA ARG A 102 -20.18 7.40 8.93
C ARG A 102 -19.63 7.69 10.33
N ILE A 103 -18.87 8.78 10.49
CA ILE A 103 -18.32 9.22 11.79
C ILE A 103 -19.12 10.37 12.41
N ASN A 104 -20.35 10.61 11.95
CA ASN A 104 -21.26 11.64 12.42
C ASN A 104 -20.70 13.08 12.36
N ARG A 105 -19.86 13.36 11.35
CA ARG A 105 -19.32 14.69 11.06
C ARG A 105 -20.04 15.40 9.90
N ARG A 106 -20.94 14.70 9.23
CA ARG A 106 -21.86 15.21 8.21
C ARG A 106 -23.20 14.49 8.35
N GLU A 107 -24.29 15.17 8.00
CA GLU A 107 -25.64 14.62 8.05
C GLU A 107 -25.90 13.61 6.93
N THR A 108 -25.30 13.82 5.78
CA THR A 108 -25.51 12.99 4.60
C THR A 108 -24.21 12.52 3.98
N ALA A 109 -24.24 11.31 3.43
CA ALA A 109 -23.16 10.74 2.63
C ALA A 109 -23.20 11.17 1.16
N ARG A 110 -24.29 11.85 0.71
CA ARG A 110 -24.51 12.19 -0.70
C ARG A 110 -23.43 13.12 -1.25
N CYS A 111 -23.16 12.92 -2.53
CA CYS A 111 -22.30 13.80 -3.32
C CYS A 111 -23.12 15.00 -3.80
N ASP A 112 -22.48 16.14 -3.98
CA ASP A 112 -23.11 17.37 -4.49
C ASP A 112 -23.60 17.21 -5.95
N CYS A 113 -23.24 16.13 -6.64
CA CYS A 113 -23.78 15.77 -7.95
C CYS A 113 -25.15 15.06 -7.89
N ASP A 114 -25.63 14.72 -6.70
CA ASP A 114 -26.87 13.98 -6.42
C ASP A 114 -27.01 12.58 -7.05
N LEU A 115 -25.98 12.08 -7.74
CA LEU A 115 -26.03 10.76 -8.41
C LEU A 115 -25.54 9.59 -7.52
N GLY A 116 -25.14 9.87 -6.28
CA GLY A 116 -24.69 8.83 -5.36
C GLY A 116 -24.02 9.35 -4.11
N ASN A 117 -23.48 8.45 -3.31
CA ASN A 117 -22.70 8.81 -2.14
C ASN A 117 -21.28 9.25 -2.56
N GLN A 118 -20.74 10.27 -1.89
CA GLN A 118 -19.40 10.78 -2.15
C GLN A 118 -18.35 9.84 -1.54
N THR A 119 -18.16 8.69 -2.20
CA THR A 119 -17.15 7.68 -1.86
C THR A 119 -15.88 7.89 -2.68
N VAL A 120 -14.79 7.21 -2.31
CA VAL A 120 -13.55 7.19 -3.11
C VAL A 120 -13.84 6.70 -4.54
N THR A 121 -14.56 5.61 -4.68
CA THR A 121 -14.93 5.05 -6.00
C THR A 121 -15.72 6.03 -6.82
N HIS A 122 -16.74 6.65 -6.23
CA HIS A 122 -17.58 7.62 -6.93
C HIS A 122 -16.75 8.82 -7.44
N VAL A 123 -15.91 9.40 -6.60
CA VAL A 123 -15.09 10.56 -6.99
C VAL A 123 -14.07 10.18 -8.07
N LEU A 124 -13.38 9.03 -7.92
CA LEU A 124 -12.36 8.60 -8.87
C LEU A 124 -12.93 8.16 -10.23
N LEU A 125 -14.12 7.54 -10.25
CA LEU A 125 -14.59 6.81 -11.45
C LEU A 125 -15.88 7.36 -12.04
N GLU A 126 -16.76 7.98 -11.26
CA GLU A 126 -18.17 8.16 -11.62
C GLU A 126 -18.64 9.60 -11.60
N CYS A 127 -18.17 10.41 -10.65
CA CYS A 127 -18.75 11.73 -10.38
C CYS A 127 -18.66 12.67 -11.59
N PRO A 128 -19.79 13.17 -12.13
CA PRO A 128 -19.79 14.08 -13.29
C PRO A 128 -19.16 15.45 -12.98
N LEU A 129 -19.21 15.92 -11.72
CA LEU A 129 -18.61 17.21 -11.35
C LEU A 129 -17.09 17.24 -11.53
N HIS A 130 -16.46 16.08 -11.60
CA HIS A 130 -15.00 15.94 -11.74
C HIS A 130 -14.61 15.23 -13.04
N GLN A 131 -15.48 15.25 -14.05
CA GLN A 131 -15.27 14.49 -15.29
C GLN A 131 -14.04 14.96 -16.06
N GLU A 132 -13.87 16.27 -16.24
CA GLU A 132 -12.74 16.83 -17.00
C GLU A 132 -11.38 16.40 -16.38
N GLY A 133 -11.21 16.61 -15.07
CA GLY A 133 -9.98 16.20 -14.38
C GLY A 133 -9.78 14.68 -14.37
N ARG A 134 -10.86 13.91 -14.36
CA ARG A 134 -10.81 12.44 -14.46
C ARG A 134 -10.40 11.98 -15.86
N ASP A 135 -10.83 12.66 -16.92
CA ASP A 135 -10.44 12.34 -18.28
C ASP A 135 -8.96 12.67 -18.51
N GLU A 136 -8.46 13.77 -17.98
CA GLU A 136 -7.02 14.08 -17.94
C GLU A 136 -6.24 12.98 -17.21
N MET A 137 -6.68 12.59 -16.01
CA MET A 137 -6.08 11.50 -15.23
C MET A 137 -6.09 10.18 -16.01
N ARG A 138 -7.21 9.83 -16.65
CA ARG A 138 -7.35 8.61 -17.45
C ARG A 138 -6.36 8.58 -18.61
N ASN A 139 -6.23 9.68 -19.35
CA ASN A 139 -5.31 9.79 -20.47
C ASN A 139 -3.86 9.60 -19.99
N THR A 140 -3.45 10.29 -18.93
CA THR A 140 -2.10 10.17 -18.35
C THR A 140 -1.80 8.74 -17.85
N LEU A 141 -2.78 8.06 -17.24
CA LEU A 141 -2.63 6.66 -16.84
C LEU A 141 -2.53 5.73 -18.05
N SER A 142 -3.32 5.97 -19.09
CA SER A 142 -3.31 5.15 -20.34
C SER A 142 -1.95 5.25 -21.05
N GLU A 143 -1.30 6.41 -21.06
CA GLU A 143 0.06 6.59 -21.59
C GLU A 143 1.10 5.69 -20.88
N GLN A 144 0.82 5.31 -19.63
CA GLN A 144 1.64 4.39 -18.84
C GLN A 144 1.13 2.94 -18.84
N GLY A 145 0.15 2.65 -19.71
CA GLY A 145 -0.46 1.31 -19.82
C GLY A 145 -1.30 0.91 -18.61
N ILE A 146 -1.82 1.88 -17.85
CA ILE A 146 -2.62 1.65 -16.64
C ILE A 146 -4.08 1.97 -16.94
N MET A 147 -4.97 1.01 -16.67
CA MET A 147 -6.40 1.25 -16.76
C MET A 147 -6.92 1.98 -15.52
N LEU A 148 -7.82 2.94 -15.73
CA LEU A 148 -8.50 3.63 -14.63
C LEU A 148 -9.52 2.69 -13.97
N ARG A 149 -9.08 1.96 -12.97
CA ARG A 149 -9.89 1.09 -12.10
C ARG A 149 -9.54 1.38 -10.64
N HIS A 150 -10.46 1.14 -9.73
CA HIS A 150 -10.27 1.46 -8.31
C HIS A 150 -8.99 0.82 -7.73
N GLU A 151 -8.88 -0.50 -7.86
CA GLU A 151 -7.74 -1.23 -7.31
C GLU A 151 -6.44 -0.89 -8.03
N GLU A 152 -6.44 -0.89 -9.35
CA GLU A 152 -5.25 -0.67 -10.16
C GLU A 152 -4.68 0.73 -9.94
N SER A 153 -5.55 1.74 -9.92
CA SER A 153 -5.15 3.14 -9.68
C SER A 153 -4.55 3.38 -8.30
N LEU A 154 -4.88 2.55 -7.31
CA LEU A 154 -4.41 2.69 -5.94
C LEU A 154 -3.27 1.72 -5.57
N THR A 155 -2.88 0.80 -6.46
CA THR A 155 -1.83 -0.19 -6.19
C THR A 155 -0.58 -0.01 -7.03
N ARG A 156 -0.72 0.53 -8.26
CA ARG A 156 0.40 0.75 -9.17
C ARG A 156 1.27 1.90 -8.73
N LEU A 157 2.59 1.70 -8.76
CA LEU A 157 3.58 2.73 -8.37
C LEU A 157 3.48 3.98 -9.25
N GLU A 158 3.32 3.77 -10.54
CA GLU A 158 3.26 4.81 -11.56
C GLU A 158 1.98 5.66 -11.41
N ALA A 159 0.88 5.07 -10.97
CA ALA A 159 -0.40 5.75 -10.81
C ALA A 159 -0.46 6.70 -9.61
N ARG A 160 0.36 6.46 -8.58
CA ARG A 160 0.24 7.10 -7.26
C ARG A 160 0.24 8.63 -7.31
N THR A 161 1.19 9.24 -8.01
CA THR A 161 1.28 10.70 -8.10
C THR A 161 0.16 11.28 -8.95
N ILE A 162 -0.22 10.61 -10.03
CA ILE A 162 -1.28 11.01 -10.94
C ILE A 162 -2.63 11.04 -10.20
N VAL A 163 -2.95 9.97 -9.47
CA VAL A 163 -4.20 9.85 -8.70
C VAL A 163 -4.25 10.84 -7.54
N ALA A 164 -3.15 11.02 -6.81
CA ALA A 164 -3.08 12.00 -5.73
C ALA A 164 -3.25 13.44 -6.25
N LYS A 165 -2.61 13.78 -7.37
CA LYS A 165 -2.74 15.08 -8.05
C LYS A 165 -4.20 15.34 -8.45
N TYR A 166 -4.84 14.38 -9.10
CA TYR A 166 -6.26 14.47 -9.43
C TYR A 166 -7.11 14.73 -8.18
N MET A 167 -6.94 13.93 -7.13
CA MET A 167 -7.74 14.05 -5.90
C MET A 167 -7.56 15.40 -5.21
N ILE A 168 -6.36 15.96 -5.18
CA ILE A 168 -6.09 17.30 -4.64
C ILE A 168 -6.81 18.36 -5.49
N ARG A 169 -6.74 18.25 -6.82
CA ARG A 169 -7.37 19.18 -7.75
C ARG A 169 -8.89 19.20 -7.68
N THR A 170 -9.55 18.16 -7.20
CA THR A 170 -11.00 18.17 -6.97
C THR A 170 -11.43 19.21 -5.94
N GLY A 171 -10.52 19.70 -5.09
CA GLY A 171 -10.84 20.63 -4.00
C GLY A 171 -11.63 20.04 -2.85
N LEU A 172 -11.99 18.74 -2.92
CA LEU A 172 -12.83 18.09 -1.89
C LEU A 172 -12.08 17.89 -0.55
N LEU A 173 -10.76 17.90 -0.57
CA LEU A 173 -9.93 17.70 0.61
C LEU A 173 -9.44 19.05 1.14
N GLY A 174 -10.21 19.67 2.03
CA GLY A 174 -9.97 21.02 2.54
C GLY A 174 -8.56 21.23 3.14
N GLN A 175 -7.97 20.20 3.76
CA GLN A 175 -6.62 20.29 4.32
C GLN A 175 -5.50 20.44 3.26
N PHE A 176 -5.81 20.25 1.99
CA PHE A 176 -4.87 20.42 0.87
C PHE A 176 -5.20 21.65 0.00
N GLN A 177 -6.22 22.43 0.37
CA GLN A 177 -6.51 23.71 -0.27
C GLN A 177 -5.37 24.68 0.03
N GLY A 178 -4.74 25.22 -1.00
CA GLY A 178 -3.58 26.10 -0.86
C GLY A 178 -2.23 25.45 -1.22
N LEU A 179 -2.20 24.16 -1.52
CA LEU A 179 -1.04 23.57 -2.18
C LEU A 179 -1.00 24.08 -3.62
N GLY A 180 -0.02 24.92 -3.94
CA GLY A 180 0.17 25.46 -5.29
C GLY A 180 0.56 24.36 -6.30
N PRO A 181 0.44 24.64 -7.62
CA PRO A 181 0.79 23.71 -8.69
C PRO A 181 2.22 23.14 -8.59
N ILE A 182 3.14 23.93 -8.03
CA ILE A 182 4.57 23.58 -7.86
C ILE A 182 4.76 22.44 -6.87
N THR A 183 3.87 22.30 -5.89
CA THR A 183 3.94 21.25 -4.87
C THR A 183 3.62 19.86 -5.42
N LEU A 184 2.99 19.79 -6.59
CA LEU A 184 2.55 18.55 -7.24
C LEU A 184 3.46 18.09 -8.39
N GLY A 185 4.54 18.85 -8.68
CA GLY A 185 5.53 18.49 -9.70
C GLY A 185 6.33 17.25 -9.29
N ALA A 186 6.70 16.43 -10.27
CA ALA A 186 7.67 15.36 -10.07
C ALA A 186 8.99 15.97 -9.59
N GLU A 187 9.47 15.55 -8.42
CA GLU A 187 10.86 15.81 -8.06
C GLU A 187 11.73 14.91 -8.92
N GLU A 188 12.57 15.53 -9.74
CA GLU A 188 13.79 14.88 -10.20
C GLU A 188 14.54 14.45 -8.94
N ILE A 189 14.70 13.15 -8.78
CA ILE A 189 15.58 12.59 -7.76
C ILE A 189 16.99 12.92 -8.22
N GLU A 190 17.53 14.03 -7.74
CA GLU A 190 18.99 14.19 -7.72
C GLU A 190 19.56 13.08 -6.85
N LYS A 191 20.13 12.10 -7.53
CA LYS A 191 20.99 11.12 -6.90
C LYS A 191 22.24 11.84 -6.41
N GLN A 192 22.33 12.05 -5.11
CA GLN A 192 23.60 12.20 -4.40
C GLN A 192 24.04 10.85 -3.84
#